data_f8601a3f7c46808bb14687b8b25c1d24
#
_entry.id   f8601a3f7c46808bb14687b8b25c1d24
#
_cell.length_a   1.000
_cell.length_b   1.000
_cell.length_c   1.000
_cell.angle_alpha   90.00
_cell.angle_beta   90.00
_cell.angle_gamma   90.00
#
_symmetry.space_group_name_H-M   'P 1'
#
loop_
_entity.id
_entity.type
_entity.pdbx_description
1 polymer ?
#
loop_
_entity_poly.entity_id
_entity_poly.type
_entity_poly.pdbx_seq_one_letter_code
_entity_poly.pdbx_strand_id
1 'polypeptide(L)'
;MLAQREVDAKSNEITAFRPLLDPLDLTGAVVTFDALLTQTDHAKFLVEEKRAHYIAVLKGNHPSLHTLVKDLPGKEVPLLDRTRATAHGRDEIRRLKAATVPGLPFPHADQALQIVRRRRTLRTGSVSIERVYAIRSLTVHQNPTRPPSAVTGTAVQQNTPKGCP
;
A
#
# COMPACT_ATOMS: atom_id res chain seq x y z
N MET A 1 -3.17 -4.87 -18.32
CA MET A 1 -3.55 -3.56 -17.78
C MET A 1 -5.06 -3.53 -17.66
N LEU A 2 -5.63 -3.33 -16.47
CA LEU A 2 -7.07 -3.42 -16.23
C LEU A 2 -7.79 -2.09 -16.55
N ALA A 3 -7.18 -0.97 -16.20
CA ALA A 3 -7.69 0.35 -16.54
C ALA A 3 -6.55 1.37 -16.51
N GLN A 4 -6.64 2.38 -17.36
CA GLN A 4 -5.77 3.53 -17.40
C GLN A 4 -6.60 4.77 -17.72
N ARG A 5 -6.34 5.86 -17.03
CA ARG A 5 -6.94 7.16 -17.30
C ARG A 5 -5.84 8.21 -17.30
N GLU A 6 -5.84 9.03 -18.34
CA GLU A 6 -5.01 10.23 -18.37
C GLU A 6 -5.61 11.28 -17.44
N VAL A 7 -4.77 11.87 -16.59
CA VAL A 7 -5.16 12.91 -15.65
C VAL A 7 -4.63 14.23 -16.21
N ASP A 8 -5.55 15.10 -16.58
CA ASP A 8 -5.21 16.45 -17.04
C ASP A 8 -4.43 17.22 -15.97
N ALA A 9 -3.55 18.13 -16.41
CA ALA A 9 -2.69 18.92 -15.51
C ALA A 9 -3.47 19.73 -14.43
N LYS A 10 -4.78 19.82 -14.53
CA LYS A 10 -5.68 20.49 -13.58
C LYS A 10 -6.50 19.54 -12.72
N SER A 11 -6.51 18.21 -13.00
CA SER A 11 -7.25 17.25 -12.20
C SER A 11 -6.32 16.54 -11.21
N ASN A 12 -6.75 16.46 -9.97
CA ASN A 12 -6.03 15.79 -8.91
C ASN A 12 -6.23 14.27 -9.05
N GLU A 13 -5.18 13.47 -8.86
CA GLU A 13 -5.24 12.00 -8.83
C GLU A 13 -6.32 11.48 -7.85
N ILE A 14 -6.56 12.20 -6.76
CA ILE A 14 -7.61 11.90 -5.79
C ILE A 14 -8.98 11.87 -6.46
N THR A 15 -9.30 12.85 -7.31
CA THR A 15 -10.61 12.93 -7.99
C THR A 15 -10.75 11.92 -9.10
N ALA A 16 -9.64 11.44 -9.67
CA ALA A 16 -9.63 10.43 -10.73
C ALA A 16 -9.81 8.99 -10.20
N PHE A 17 -9.65 8.76 -8.90
CA PHE A 17 -9.66 7.43 -8.29
C PHE A 17 -10.98 6.68 -8.51
N ARG A 18 -12.10 7.28 -8.10
CA ARG A 18 -13.43 6.65 -8.28
C ARG A 18 -13.78 6.42 -9.76
N PRO A 19 -13.70 7.42 -10.64
CA PRO A 19 -14.01 7.24 -12.05
C PRO A 19 -13.15 6.19 -12.76
N LEU A 20 -11.92 5.96 -12.28
CA LEU A 20 -11.04 4.93 -12.83
C LEU A 20 -11.49 3.52 -12.43
N LEU A 21 -11.93 3.35 -11.19
CA LEU A 21 -12.27 2.05 -10.62
C LEU A 21 -13.75 1.69 -10.76
N ASP A 22 -14.61 2.69 -11.03
CA ASP A 22 -16.05 2.50 -11.09
C ASP A 22 -16.50 1.45 -12.13
N PRO A 23 -15.97 1.40 -13.36
CA PRO A 23 -16.36 0.40 -14.33
C PRO A 23 -15.82 -1.02 -14.04
N LEU A 24 -14.98 -1.19 -13.03
CA LEU A 24 -14.35 -2.49 -12.71
C LEU A 24 -15.17 -3.27 -11.68
N ASP A 25 -15.29 -4.58 -11.89
CA ASP A 25 -15.70 -5.50 -10.83
C ASP A 25 -14.46 -5.81 -9.96
N LEU A 26 -14.51 -5.34 -8.72
CA LEU A 26 -13.44 -5.49 -7.73
C LEU A 26 -13.85 -6.41 -6.58
N THR A 27 -14.95 -7.14 -6.70
CA THR A 27 -15.47 -8.01 -5.64
C THR A 27 -14.40 -8.98 -5.15
N GLY A 28 -14.06 -8.91 -3.86
CA GLY A 28 -13.03 -9.73 -3.22
C GLY A 28 -11.58 -9.40 -3.61
N ALA A 29 -11.37 -8.39 -4.46
CA ALA A 29 -10.02 -7.94 -4.81
C ALA A 29 -9.36 -7.16 -3.66
N VAL A 30 -8.02 -7.09 -3.66
CA VAL A 30 -7.25 -6.22 -2.77
C VAL A 30 -6.63 -5.10 -3.58
N VAL A 31 -7.03 -3.87 -3.29
CA VAL A 31 -6.52 -2.66 -3.95
C VAL A 31 -5.46 -2.03 -3.06
N THR A 32 -4.26 -1.85 -3.59
CA THR A 32 -3.17 -1.16 -2.88
C THR A 32 -3.01 0.24 -3.44
N PHE A 33 -2.98 1.24 -2.59
CA PHE A 33 -2.76 2.62 -2.98
C PHE A 33 -1.77 3.34 -2.06
N ASP A 34 -1.13 4.35 -2.61
CA ASP A 34 -0.10 5.12 -1.92
C ASP A 34 -0.70 6.12 -0.91
N ALA A 35 0.17 6.87 -0.26
CA ALA A 35 -0.25 7.81 0.78
C ALA A 35 -1.10 8.97 0.23
N LEU A 36 -0.92 9.39 -1.01
CA LEU A 36 -1.72 10.46 -1.62
C LEU A 36 -3.18 10.02 -1.77
N LEU A 37 -3.38 8.79 -2.21
CA LEU A 37 -4.70 8.19 -2.42
C LEU A 37 -5.30 7.61 -1.15
N THR A 38 -4.60 7.65 -0.01
CA THR A 38 -5.12 7.23 1.30
C THR A 38 -6.12 8.26 1.81
N GLN A 39 -7.36 8.16 1.31
CA GLN A 39 -8.49 9.02 1.65
C GLN A 39 -9.62 8.18 2.24
N THR A 40 -10.35 8.73 3.19
CA THR A 40 -11.48 8.04 3.85
C THR A 40 -12.56 7.65 2.84
N ASP A 41 -12.85 8.51 1.88
CA ASP A 41 -13.87 8.27 0.85
C ASP A 41 -13.46 7.15 -0.11
N HIS A 42 -12.16 7.02 -0.41
CA HIS A 42 -11.65 5.91 -1.22
C HIS A 42 -11.79 4.56 -0.50
N ALA A 43 -11.49 4.52 0.80
CA ALA A 43 -11.63 3.32 1.60
C ALA A 43 -13.11 2.86 1.69
N LYS A 44 -14.03 3.81 1.95
CA LYS A 44 -15.47 3.52 1.95
C LYS A 44 -15.94 3.01 0.59
N PHE A 45 -15.61 3.71 -0.48
CA PHE A 45 -15.97 3.30 -1.84
C PHE A 45 -15.52 1.87 -2.16
N LEU A 46 -14.27 1.51 -1.83
CA LEU A 46 -13.77 0.17 -2.10
C LEU A 46 -14.51 -0.90 -1.30
N VAL A 47 -14.74 -0.67 -0.02
CA VAL A 47 -15.32 -1.70 0.86
C VAL A 47 -16.85 -1.75 0.70
N GLU A 48 -17.52 -0.61 0.72
CA GLU A 48 -18.98 -0.54 0.77
C GLU A 48 -19.63 -0.69 -0.61
N GLU A 49 -19.06 -0.06 -1.64
CA GLU A 49 -19.63 -0.07 -2.99
C GLU A 49 -19.03 -1.18 -3.88
N LYS A 50 -17.70 -1.39 -3.80
CA LYS A 50 -16.99 -2.37 -4.64
C LYS A 50 -16.81 -3.74 -4.01
N ARG A 51 -17.15 -3.92 -2.70
CA ARG A 51 -16.93 -5.17 -1.95
C ARG A 51 -15.50 -5.67 -2.06
N ALA A 52 -14.56 -4.73 -2.15
CA ALA A 52 -13.13 -4.96 -2.24
C ALA A 52 -12.45 -4.75 -0.89
N HIS A 53 -11.22 -5.19 -0.77
CA HIS A 53 -10.34 -4.88 0.33
C HIS A 53 -9.29 -3.86 -0.09
N TYR A 54 -8.66 -3.21 0.89
CA TYR A 54 -7.60 -2.28 0.58
C TYR A 54 -6.35 -2.47 1.46
N ILE A 55 -5.21 -2.00 0.94
CA ILE A 55 -3.98 -1.72 1.67
C ILE A 55 -3.59 -0.27 1.38
N ALA A 56 -3.61 0.57 2.40
CA ALA A 56 -3.37 2.00 2.29
C ALA A 56 -2.06 2.38 2.99
N VAL A 57 -1.14 3.01 2.27
CA VAL A 57 0.15 3.47 2.81
C VAL A 57 -0.05 4.74 3.62
N LEU A 58 0.56 4.79 4.81
CA LEU A 58 0.53 5.94 5.70
C LEU A 58 1.84 6.72 5.61
N LYS A 59 1.73 8.03 5.49
CA LYS A 59 2.82 9.00 5.57
C LYS A 59 2.34 10.26 6.31
N GLY A 60 2.97 11.41 6.04
CA GLY A 60 2.63 12.68 6.67
C GLY A 60 1.24 13.24 6.36
N ASN A 61 0.51 12.68 5.40
CA ASN A 61 -0.89 13.02 5.10
C ASN A 61 -1.89 12.59 6.20
N HIS A 62 -1.52 11.59 6.99
CA HIS A 62 -2.28 11.12 8.16
C HIS A 62 -1.38 11.03 9.39
N PRO A 63 -0.91 12.17 9.95
CA PRO A 63 0.13 12.17 10.97
C PRO A 63 -0.27 11.45 12.25
N SER A 64 -1.49 11.63 12.74
CA SER A 64 -1.98 10.97 13.95
C SER A 64 -2.08 9.46 13.78
N LEU A 65 -2.66 9.00 12.67
CA LEU A 65 -2.78 7.58 12.35
C LEU A 65 -1.41 6.94 12.11
N HIS A 66 -0.51 7.64 11.42
CA HIS A 66 0.85 7.19 11.20
C HIS A 66 1.61 7.02 12.53
N THR A 67 1.49 7.99 13.46
CA THR A 67 2.10 7.92 14.79
C THR A 67 1.54 6.73 15.56
N LEU A 68 0.21 6.56 15.60
CA LEU A 68 -0.43 5.45 16.27
C LEU A 68 0.10 4.09 15.78
N VAL A 69 0.18 3.89 14.46
CA VAL A 69 0.69 2.65 13.88
C VAL A 69 2.19 2.46 14.12
N LYS A 70 2.97 3.55 14.10
CA LYS A 70 4.41 3.52 14.35
C LYS A 70 4.73 3.14 15.80
N ASP A 71 3.92 3.58 16.76
CA ASP A 71 4.13 3.37 18.20
C ASP A 71 3.64 2.01 18.70
N LEU A 72 3.02 1.20 17.83
CA LEU A 72 2.69 -0.18 18.16
C LEU A 72 3.94 -0.96 18.59
N PRO A 73 3.82 -1.90 19.55
CA PRO A 73 4.94 -2.65 20.09
C PRO A 73 5.54 -3.62 19.06
N GLY A 74 6.23 -3.06 18.09
CA GLY A 74 6.73 -3.78 16.90
C GLY A 74 7.66 -4.96 17.22
N LYS A 75 8.26 -5.03 18.41
CA LYS A 75 9.05 -6.18 18.86
C LYS A 75 8.17 -7.39 19.18
N GLU A 76 6.98 -7.16 19.70
CA GLU A 76 6.01 -8.18 20.10
C GLU A 76 5.17 -8.68 18.91
N VAL A 77 5.06 -7.87 17.84
CA VAL A 77 4.33 -8.27 16.62
C VAL A 77 5.13 -9.31 15.85
N PRO A 78 4.58 -10.53 15.65
CA PRO A 78 5.27 -11.58 14.92
C PRO A 78 5.54 -11.19 13.47
N LEU A 79 6.61 -11.77 12.91
CA LEU A 79 6.92 -11.64 11.49
C LEU A 79 5.90 -12.46 10.69
N LEU A 80 5.15 -11.80 9.82
CA LEU A 80 4.16 -12.44 8.97
C LEU A 80 4.80 -13.02 7.70
N ASP A 81 5.75 -12.29 7.10
CA ASP A 81 6.43 -12.72 5.89
C ASP A 81 7.85 -12.12 5.80
N ARG A 82 8.74 -12.85 5.11
CA ARG A 82 10.08 -12.40 4.78
C ARG A 82 10.48 -12.89 3.41
N THR A 83 10.81 -11.95 2.53
CA THR A 83 11.34 -12.23 1.20
C THR A 83 12.76 -11.72 1.05
N ARG A 84 13.55 -12.41 0.23
CA ARG A 84 14.90 -11.98 -0.19
C ARG A 84 15.03 -12.12 -1.69
N ALA A 85 15.56 -11.09 -2.32
CA ALA A 85 15.85 -11.07 -3.75
C ALA A 85 17.20 -10.43 -4.01
N THR A 86 17.96 -10.99 -4.95
CA THR A 86 19.20 -10.40 -5.43
C THR A 86 19.05 -10.12 -6.91
N ALA A 87 19.04 -8.85 -7.31
CA ALA A 87 18.91 -8.44 -8.69
C ALA A 87 19.61 -7.08 -8.92
N HIS A 88 20.05 -6.82 -10.13
CA HIS A 88 20.63 -5.54 -10.54
C HIS A 88 21.74 -5.02 -9.61
N GLY A 89 22.60 -5.91 -9.11
CA GLY A 89 23.70 -5.55 -8.20
C GLY A 89 23.27 -5.16 -6.78
N ARG A 90 22.05 -5.53 -6.37
CA ARG A 90 21.50 -5.26 -5.04
C ARG A 90 20.97 -6.53 -4.39
N ASP A 91 21.20 -6.67 -3.09
CA ASP A 91 20.56 -7.66 -2.23
C ASP A 91 19.46 -6.95 -1.42
N GLU A 92 18.23 -7.40 -1.56
CA GLU A 92 17.07 -6.80 -0.92
C GLU A 92 16.38 -7.81 -0.01
N ILE A 93 16.11 -7.41 1.21
CA ILE A 93 15.32 -8.17 2.18
C ILE A 93 14.11 -7.33 2.54
N ARG A 94 12.91 -7.89 2.38
CA ARG A 94 11.66 -7.33 2.87
C ARG A 94 11.14 -8.16 4.02
N ARG A 95 10.64 -7.49 5.04
CA ARG A 95 9.97 -8.09 6.20
C ARG A 95 8.63 -7.43 6.39
N LEU A 96 7.60 -8.23 6.56
CA LEU A 96 6.24 -7.79 6.82
C LEU A 96 5.83 -8.21 8.22
N LYS A 97 5.30 -7.27 8.97
CA LYS A 97 4.62 -7.50 10.24
C LYS A 97 3.19 -6.97 10.13
N ALA A 98 2.25 -7.68 10.73
CA ALA A 98 0.86 -7.28 10.80
C ALA A 98 0.33 -7.44 12.22
N ALA A 99 -0.37 -6.42 12.70
CA ALA A 99 -1.04 -6.43 14.00
C ALA A 99 -2.52 -6.08 13.81
N THR A 100 -3.41 -6.85 14.44
CA THR A 100 -4.81 -6.47 14.54
C THR A 100 -4.95 -5.36 15.57
N VAL A 101 -5.55 -4.25 15.17
CA VAL A 101 -5.74 -3.06 16.01
C VAL A 101 -7.20 -2.64 15.93
N PRO A 102 -8.03 -3.05 16.90
CA PRO A 102 -9.43 -2.66 16.93
C PRO A 102 -9.57 -1.14 17.04
N GLY A 103 -10.50 -0.57 16.28
CA GLY A 103 -10.85 0.85 16.40
C GLY A 103 -9.80 1.81 15.80
N LEU A 104 -9.03 1.39 14.82
CA LEU A 104 -8.20 2.31 14.05
C LEU A 104 -9.07 3.47 13.50
N PRO A 105 -8.65 4.74 13.64
CA PRO A 105 -9.44 5.89 13.19
C PRO A 105 -9.36 6.07 11.66
N PHE A 106 -9.74 5.00 10.94
CA PHE A 106 -9.83 4.99 9.48
C PHE A 106 -10.88 3.96 9.04
N PRO A 107 -11.73 4.26 8.04
CA PRO A 107 -12.85 3.41 7.67
C PRO A 107 -12.44 1.97 7.34
N HIS A 108 -13.09 0.99 7.98
CA HIS A 108 -12.88 -0.44 7.78
C HIS A 108 -11.44 -0.93 7.98
N ALA A 109 -10.59 -0.16 8.67
CA ALA A 109 -9.22 -0.59 8.97
C ALA A 109 -9.22 -1.55 10.17
N ASP A 110 -8.78 -2.79 9.93
CA ASP A 110 -8.70 -3.84 10.96
C ASP A 110 -7.27 -4.15 11.39
N GLN A 111 -6.31 -3.92 10.50
CA GLN A 111 -4.93 -4.26 10.77
C GLN A 111 -3.96 -3.14 10.39
N ALA A 112 -2.93 -3.00 11.21
CA ALA A 112 -1.76 -2.18 10.95
C ALA A 112 -0.62 -3.04 10.41
N LEU A 113 0.10 -2.53 9.42
CA LEU A 113 1.21 -3.19 8.76
C LEU A 113 2.49 -2.37 8.94
N GLN A 114 3.60 -3.08 9.17
CA GLN A 114 4.94 -2.52 9.06
C GLN A 114 5.73 -3.31 8.03
N ILE A 115 6.21 -2.63 7.01
CA ILE A 115 7.05 -3.18 5.95
C ILE A 115 8.45 -2.59 6.13
N VAL A 116 9.43 -3.45 6.37
CA VAL A 116 10.84 -3.05 6.47
C VAL A 116 11.57 -3.59 5.23
N ARG A 117 12.14 -2.68 4.47
CA ARG A 117 12.91 -2.97 3.28
C ARG A 117 14.37 -2.61 3.52
N ARG A 118 15.24 -3.61 3.53
CA ARG A 118 16.69 -3.45 3.62
C ARG A 118 17.30 -3.75 2.27
N ARG A 119 18.01 -2.78 1.71
CA ARG A 119 18.76 -2.92 0.44
C ARG A 119 20.24 -2.78 0.71
N ARG A 120 21.04 -3.67 0.12
CA ARG A 120 22.50 -3.59 0.11
C ARG A 120 22.99 -3.53 -1.32
N THR A 121 23.75 -2.51 -1.67
CA THR A 121 24.43 -2.41 -2.97
C THR A 121 25.66 -3.30 -2.93
N LEU A 122 25.75 -4.30 -3.81
CA LEU A 122 26.81 -5.31 -3.77
C LEU A 122 28.18 -4.70 -4.08
N ARG A 123 28.24 -3.72 -5.01
CA ARG A 123 29.49 -3.07 -5.43
C ARG A 123 30.11 -2.20 -4.32
N THR A 124 29.29 -1.45 -3.60
CA THR A 124 29.78 -0.48 -2.59
C THR A 124 29.60 -0.94 -1.16
N GLY A 125 28.84 -2.03 -0.92
CA GLY A 125 28.48 -2.48 0.41
C GLY A 125 27.46 -1.56 1.12
N SER A 126 27.07 -0.44 0.53
CA SER A 126 26.14 0.53 1.10
C SER A 126 24.80 -0.12 1.45
N VAL A 127 24.27 0.18 2.63
CA VAL A 127 23.00 -0.37 3.13
C VAL A 127 22.02 0.76 3.35
N SER A 128 20.82 0.63 2.82
CA SER A 128 19.67 1.49 3.12
C SER A 128 18.56 0.69 3.78
N ILE A 129 17.89 1.30 4.76
CA ILE A 129 16.73 0.71 5.45
C ILE A 129 15.58 1.68 5.35
N GLU A 130 14.50 1.22 4.75
CA GLU A 130 13.24 1.94 4.61
C GLU A 130 12.18 1.24 5.46
N ARG A 131 11.39 2.03 6.20
CA ARG A 131 10.22 1.54 6.94
C ARG A 131 8.98 2.22 6.38
N VAL A 132 8.02 1.42 5.98
CA VAL A 132 6.72 1.87 5.50
C VAL A 132 5.66 1.34 6.44
N TYR A 133 4.73 2.21 6.82
CA TYR A 133 3.56 1.85 7.60
C TYR A 133 2.34 1.89 6.70
N ALA A 134 1.44 0.96 6.90
CA ALA A 134 0.19 0.87 6.16
C ALA A 134 -0.92 0.33 7.06
N ILE A 135 -2.15 0.48 6.60
CA ILE A 135 -3.34 -0.12 7.19
C ILE A 135 -4.06 -0.95 6.14
N ARG A 136 -4.82 -1.94 6.58
CA ARG A 136 -5.63 -2.76 5.67
C ARG A 136 -6.98 -3.11 6.26
N SER A 137 -7.96 -3.35 5.38
CA SER A 137 -9.32 -3.78 5.72
C SER A 137 -9.48 -5.31 5.86
N LEU A 138 -8.44 -6.09 5.54
CA LEU A 138 -8.47 -7.54 5.66
C LEU A 138 -8.36 -7.96 7.12
N THR A 139 -9.22 -8.86 7.57
CA THR A 139 -9.13 -9.51 8.88
C THR A 139 -8.15 -10.68 8.87
N VAL A 140 -7.76 -11.18 10.06
CA VAL A 140 -6.84 -12.33 10.20
C VAL A 140 -7.38 -13.59 9.49
N HIS A 141 -8.69 -13.79 9.51
CA HIS A 141 -9.35 -14.95 8.93
C HIS A 141 -9.48 -14.90 7.40
N GLN A 142 -9.33 -13.71 6.81
CA GLN A 142 -9.36 -13.48 5.37
C GLN A 142 -7.97 -13.44 4.75
N ASN A 143 -6.93 -13.79 5.51
CA ASN A 143 -5.57 -13.87 4.99
C ASN A 143 -5.43 -15.16 4.18
N PRO A 144 -5.54 -15.14 2.84
CA PRO A 144 -5.33 -16.33 2.06
C PRO A 144 -3.85 -16.70 2.19
N THR A 145 -3.58 -17.90 2.68
CA THR A 145 -2.23 -18.49 2.70
C THR A 145 -1.66 -18.68 1.27
N ARG A 146 -2.42 -18.28 0.27
CA ARG A 146 -2.00 -18.13 -1.13
C ARG A 146 -2.71 -16.91 -1.70
N PRO A 147 -2.01 -15.89 -2.26
CA PRO A 147 -2.68 -14.77 -2.86
C PRO A 147 -3.57 -15.27 -4.01
N PRO A 148 -4.87 -14.94 -4.05
CA PRO A 148 -5.55 -14.83 -5.33
C PRO A 148 -4.69 -13.86 -6.14
N SER A 149 -4.50 -14.14 -7.41
CA SER A 149 -3.66 -13.36 -8.32
C SER A 149 -3.77 -11.86 -7.98
N ALA A 150 -2.73 -11.35 -7.31
CA ALA A 150 -2.71 -9.95 -6.92
C ALA A 150 -2.84 -9.15 -8.20
N VAL A 151 -3.99 -8.54 -8.39
CA VAL A 151 -4.12 -7.44 -9.33
C VAL A 151 -3.30 -6.32 -8.69
N THR A 152 -2.02 -6.34 -8.98
CA THR A 152 -1.12 -5.25 -8.65
C THR A 152 -1.59 -4.08 -9.49
N GLY A 153 -2.55 -3.35 -8.98
CA GLY A 153 -2.97 -2.06 -9.50
C GLY A 153 -1.74 -1.17 -9.43
N THR A 154 -1.16 -0.98 -10.57
CA THR A 154 0.03 -0.21 -10.82
C THR A 154 -0.15 1.18 -10.26
N ALA A 155 0.81 1.58 -9.44
CA ALA A 155 1.11 2.97 -9.23
C ALA A 155 0.96 3.76 -10.54
N VAL A 156 0.19 4.85 -10.50
CA VAL A 156 0.19 5.85 -11.55
C VAL A 156 1.65 6.30 -11.73
N GLN A 157 2.32 5.77 -12.75
CA GLN A 157 3.65 6.25 -13.11
C GLN A 157 3.49 7.65 -13.70
N GLN A 158 4.03 8.62 -13.00
CA GLN A 158 4.25 9.95 -13.54
C GLN A 158 5.21 9.84 -14.72
N ASN A 159 4.67 9.95 -15.92
CA ASN A 159 5.46 10.21 -17.11
C ASN A 159 5.64 11.73 -17.21
N THR A 160 6.71 12.24 -16.62
CA THR A 160 7.15 13.61 -16.84
C THR A 160 7.77 13.66 -18.24
N PRO A 161 7.24 14.40 -19.21
CA PRO A 161 7.93 14.62 -20.45
C PRO A 161 9.20 15.41 -20.16
N LYS A 162 10.37 14.78 -20.36
CA LYS A 162 11.62 15.51 -20.43
C LYS A 162 11.51 16.49 -21.60
N GLY A 163 11.53 17.80 -21.30
CA GLY A 163 11.66 18.83 -22.29
C GLY A 163 12.89 18.58 -23.14
N CYS A 164 12.66 18.60 -24.44
CA CYS A 164 13.72 18.69 -25.44
C CYS A 164 14.18 20.15 -25.53
N PRO A 165 15.45 20.39 -25.85
CA PRO A 165 16.07 21.73 -25.88
C PRO A 165 15.50 22.66 -26.94
#